data_5db348d03e43f5ab072fd3a7717858a9
#
_entry.id   5db348d03e43f5ab072fd3a7717858a9
#
_cell.length_a   1.000
_cell.length_b   1.000
_cell.length_c   1.000
_cell.angle_alpha   90.00
_cell.angle_beta   90.00
_cell.angle_gamma   90.00
#
_symmetry.space_group_name_H-M   'P 1'
#
loop_
_entity.id
_entity.type
_entity.pdbx_description
1 polymer ?
#
loop_
_entity_poly.entity_id
_entity_poly.type
_entity_poly.pdbx_seq_one_letter_code
_entity_poly.pdbx_strand_id
1 'polypeptide(L)'
;PQQYDYRRSGDQQRNANLTFDWQDMHVENHVAGSHWEMDIPAGTLDKLSTQLGMMLALAEGKRDITYTVADGGTLKEYRYRVVGRETLRLPAGRFKTLKVSKLRKDLQQQTIIWVAPELHYLPVRIWRRDSDNDEYLSELESFTPSLRKK
;
A
#
# COMPACT_ATOMS: atom_id res chain seq x y z
N PRO A 1 -7.47 9.13 -6.20
CA PRO A 1 -8.43 9.13 -5.10
C PRO A 1 -9.22 10.44 -5.05
N GLN A 2 -10.41 10.42 -4.46
CA GLN A 2 -11.17 11.62 -4.13
C GLN A 2 -11.14 11.87 -2.63
N GLN A 3 -11.20 10.79 -1.86
CA GLN A 3 -11.18 10.82 -0.41
C GLN A 3 -10.48 9.57 0.12
N TYR A 4 -9.79 9.73 1.25
CA TYR A 4 -9.19 8.64 1.99
C TYR A 4 -9.50 8.79 3.48
N ASP A 5 -10.15 7.79 4.06
CA ASP A 5 -10.45 7.72 5.48
C ASP A 5 -9.63 6.62 6.15
N TYR A 6 -8.92 6.97 7.20
CA TYR A 6 -8.19 6.02 8.03
C TYR A 6 -8.67 6.11 9.46
N ARG A 7 -9.04 4.97 10.04
CA ARG A 7 -9.44 4.86 11.45
C ARG A 7 -8.66 3.74 12.12
N ARG A 8 -8.07 4.04 13.24
CA ARG A 8 -7.41 3.07 14.12
C ARG A 8 -8.08 3.10 15.49
N SER A 9 -8.53 1.93 15.97
CA SER A 9 -9.07 1.72 17.32
C SER A 9 -8.08 0.91 18.16
N GLY A 10 -8.25 0.90 19.48
CA GLY A 10 -7.36 0.25 20.45
C GLY A 10 -6.54 1.26 21.25
N ASP A 11 -5.43 0.82 21.82
CA ASP A 11 -4.59 1.63 22.73
C ASP A 11 -4.03 2.92 22.08
N GLN A 12 -3.91 2.93 20.76
CA GLN A 12 -3.53 4.11 19.99
C GLN A 12 -4.60 4.43 18.96
N GLN A 13 -5.55 5.25 19.36
CA GLN A 13 -6.57 5.77 18.44
C GLN A 13 -5.96 6.80 17.50
N ARG A 14 -6.18 6.63 16.20
CA ARG A 14 -5.77 7.60 15.19
C ARG A 14 -6.77 7.60 14.03
N ASN A 15 -7.30 8.78 13.73
CA ASN A 15 -8.14 8.99 12.57
C ASN A 15 -7.45 9.98 11.64
N ALA A 16 -7.52 9.72 10.35
CA ALA A 16 -7.07 10.64 9.31
C ALA A 16 -8.13 10.67 8.20
N ASN A 17 -8.46 11.86 7.75
CA ASN A 17 -9.32 12.09 6.60
C ASN A 17 -8.57 12.98 5.61
N LEU A 18 -8.44 12.54 4.37
CA LEU A 18 -7.85 13.29 3.26
C LEU A 18 -8.92 13.51 2.21
N THR A 19 -9.08 14.76 1.77
CA THR A 19 -9.94 15.14 0.65
C THR A 19 -9.07 15.72 -0.46
N PHE A 20 -9.18 15.17 -1.66
CA PHE A 20 -8.40 15.57 -2.83
C PHE A 20 -9.24 16.45 -3.74
N ASP A 21 -8.82 17.69 -3.94
CA ASP A 21 -9.32 18.59 -4.97
C ASP A 21 -8.39 18.53 -6.19
N TRP A 22 -8.87 17.88 -7.26
CA TRP A 22 -8.10 17.70 -8.48
C TRP A 22 -8.23 18.88 -9.45
N GLN A 23 -9.19 19.77 -9.23
CA GLN A 23 -9.30 21.00 -10.02
C GLN A 23 -8.25 22.00 -9.59
N ASP A 24 -8.07 22.16 -8.29
CA ASP A 24 -7.10 23.06 -7.70
C ASP A 24 -5.76 22.39 -7.37
N MET A 25 -5.62 21.08 -7.67
CA MET A 25 -4.42 20.29 -7.39
C MET A 25 -4.00 20.39 -5.91
N HIS A 26 -4.95 20.15 -5.03
CA HIS A 26 -4.83 20.39 -3.60
C HIS A 26 -5.35 19.21 -2.78
N VAL A 27 -4.78 19.00 -1.59
CA VAL A 27 -5.28 18.04 -0.62
C VAL A 27 -5.44 18.68 0.75
N GLU A 28 -6.60 18.48 1.35
CA GLU A 28 -6.88 18.82 2.73
C GLU A 28 -6.76 17.57 3.61
N ASN A 29 -6.18 17.70 4.78
CA ASN A 29 -6.06 16.62 5.74
C ASN A 29 -6.50 17.06 7.14
N HIS A 30 -7.33 16.22 7.73
CA HIS A 30 -7.75 16.33 9.13
C HIS A 30 -7.25 15.10 9.90
N VAL A 31 -6.27 15.30 10.79
CA VAL A 31 -5.71 14.25 11.65
C VAL A 31 -5.77 14.68 13.09
N ALA A 32 -6.52 13.94 13.93
CA ALA A 32 -6.52 14.08 15.39
C ALA A 32 -6.55 15.54 15.89
N GLY A 33 -7.43 16.38 15.31
CA GLY A 33 -7.59 17.80 15.68
C GLY A 33 -6.63 18.76 14.99
N SER A 34 -5.73 18.27 14.12
CA SER A 34 -4.88 19.07 13.27
C SER A 34 -5.44 19.14 11.86
N HIS A 35 -5.44 20.33 11.28
CA HIS A 35 -5.79 20.58 9.87
C HIS A 35 -4.57 21.10 9.14
N TRP A 36 -4.30 20.54 7.97
CA TRP A 36 -3.27 21.04 7.06
C TRP A 36 -3.70 20.86 5.61
N GLU A 37 -3.17 21.72 4.77
CA GLU A 37 -3.42 21.78 3.34
C GLU A 37 -2.11 21.74 2.59
N MET A 38 -2.13 21.22 1.37
CA MET A 38 -0.93 21.10 0.58
C MET A 38 -1.28 20.97 -0.91
N ASP A 39 -0.49 21.66 -1.75
CA ASP A 39 -0.52 21.46 -3.19
C ASP A 39 0.05 20.07 -3.54
N ILE A 40 -0.57 19.41 -4.50
CA ILE A 40 -0.20 18.06 -4.93
C ILE A 40 0.04 17.99 -6.43
N PRO A 41 1.06 17.24 -6.89
CA PRO A 41 1.22 16.96 -8.31
C PRO A 41 0.16 16.00 -8.82
N ALA A 42 -0.10 16.05 -10.13
CA ALA A 42 -0.97 15.08 -10.79
C ALA A 42 -0.53 13.64 -10.52
N GLY A 43 -1.48 12.75 -10.29
CA GLY A 43 -1.20 11.35 -10.01
C GLY A 43 -0.80 11.04 -8.56
N THR A 44 -0.88 12.02 -7.64
CA THR A 44 -0.71 11.77 -6.21
C THR A 44 -1.74 10.76 -5.70
N LEU A 45 -1.28 9.79 -4.92
CA LEU A 45 -2.10 8.72 -4.35
C LEU A 45 -2.21 8.85 -2.82
N ASP A 46 -3.21 8.21 -2.24
CA ASP A 46 -3.24 7.86 -0.82
C ASP A 46 -2.58 6.49 -0.59
N LYS A 47 -2.44 6.09 0.67
CA LYS A 47 -1.80 4.82 1.04
C LYS A 47 -2.51 3.58 0.48
N LEU A 48 -3.83 3.57 0.42
CA LEU A 48 -4.60 2.43 -0.09
C LEU A 48 -4.51 2.35 -1.61
N SER A 49 -4.65 3.49 -2.28
CA SER A 49 -4.55 3.57 -3.74
C SER A 49 -3.18 3.14 -4.26
N THR A 50 -2.10 3.30 -3.48
CA THR A 50 -0.77 2.78 -3.87
C THR A 50 -0.73 1.27 -4.00
N GLN A 51 -1.48 0.54 -3.18
CA GLN A 51 -1.54 -0.92 -3.29
C GLN A 51 -2.20 -1.33 -4.61
N LEU A 52 -3.33 -0.71 -4.96
CA LEU A 52 -4.02 -0.96 -6.23
C LEU A 52 -3.14 -0.55 -7.42
N GLY A 53 -2.49 0.61 -7.32
CA GLY A 53 -1.55 1.08 -8.34
C GLY A 53 -0.39 0.10 -8.56
N MET A 54 0.19 -0.44 -7.49
CA MET A 54 1.23 -1.46 -7.57
C MET A 54 0.74 -2.74 -8.27
N MET A 55 -0.46 -3.23 -7.91
CA MET A 55 -1.04 -4.42 -8.56
C MET A 55 -1.22 -4.21 -10.07
N LEU A 56 -1.76 -3.07 -10.49
CA LEU A 56 -1.94 -2.71 -11.89
C LEU A 56 -0.59 -2.58 -12.62
N ALA A 57 0.37 -1.87 -12.04
CA ALA A 57 1.69 -1.69 -12.63
C ALA A 57 2.45 -3.03 -12.81
N LEU A 58 2.33 -3.94 -11.85
CA LEU A 58 2.90 -5.29 -11.95
C LEU A 58 2.21 -6.12 -13.04
N ALA A 59 0.89 -5.99 -13.19
CA ALA A 59 0.13 -6.63 -14.27
C ALA A 59 0.55 -6.13 -15.65
N GLU A 60 0.93 -4.85 -15.78
CA GLU A 60 1.51 -4.24 -16.98
C GLU A 60 2.98 -4.67 -17.24
N GLY A 61 3.56 -5.46 -16.35
CA GLY A 61 4.94 -5.94 -16.48
C GLY A 61 5.99 -5.03 -15.85
N LYS A 62 5.63 -3.95 -15.18
CA LYS A 62 6.58 -3.08 -14.48
C LYS A 62 7.24 -3.82 -13.32
N ARG A 63 8.50 -3.55 -13.05
CA ARG A 63 9.30 -4.19 -11.99
C ARG A 63 9.95 -3.21 -11.03
N ASP A 64 9.95 -1.93 -11.36
CA ASP A 64 10.35 -0.79 -10.54
C ASP A 64 9.25 0.27 -10.66
N ILE A 65 8.64 0.65 -9.53
CA ILE A 65 7.41 1.43 -9.50
C ILE A 65 7.58 2.53 -8.46
N THR A 66 7.26 3.77 -8.82
CA THR A 66 7.36 4.92 -7.92
C THR A 66 6.05 5.69 -7.94
N TYR A 67 5.56 6.04 -6.76
CA TYR A 67 4.39 6.88 -6.56
C TYR A 67 4.68 8.04 -5.61
N THR A 68 4.09 9.20 -5.90
CA THR A 68 3.94 10.28 -4.93
C THR A 68 2.70 10.04 -4.09
N VAL A 69 2.83 10.09 -2.78
CA VAL A 69 1.78 9.70 -1.82
C VAL A 69 1.58 10.78 -0.78
N ALA A 70 0.34 11.20 -0.61
CA ALA A 70 -0.07 12.04 0.52
C ALA A 70 -0.17 11.16 1.77
N ASP A 71 0.79 11.29 2.68
CA ASP A 71 0.93 10.43 3.87
C ASP A 71 1.34 11.24 5.10
N GLY A 72 0.44 11.34 6.05
CA GLY A 72 0.70 11.93 7.38
C GLY A 72 1.11 13.39 7.35
N GLY A 73 0.51 14.21 6.48
CA GLY A 73 0.76 15.64 6.39
C GLY A 73 1.90 16.04 5.46
N THR A 74 2.48 15.09 4.74
CA THR A 74 3.58 15.34 3.81
C THR A 74 3.40 14.53 2.53
N LEU A 75 4.03 15.00 1.44
CA LEU A 75 4.23 14.18 0.26
C LEU A 75 5.43 13.29 0.47
N LYS A 76 5.25 12.01 0.22
CA LYS A 76 6.31 10.99 0.28
C LYS A 76 6.43 10.28 -1.04
N GLU A 77 7.64 9.85 -1.37
CA GLU A 77 7.88 8.93 -2.48
C GLU A 77 7.81 7.49 -1.98
N TYR A 78 6.90 6.70 -2.57
CA TYR A 78 6.82 5.27 -2.36
C TYR A 78 7.40 4.55 -3.56
N ARG A 79 8.46 3.79 -3.35
CA ARG A 79 9.13 3.04 -4.41
C ARG A 79 9.08 1.55 -4.11
N TYR A 80 8.63 0.78 -5.10
CA TYR A 80 8.52 -0.68 -5.03
C TYR A 80 9.39 -1.31 -6.11
N ARG A 81 10.10 -2.38 -5.74
CA ARG A 81 10.94 -3.14 -6.67
C ARG A 81 10.71 -4.62 -6.51
N VAL A 82 10.53 -5.32 -7.63
CA VAL A 82 10.52 -6.79 -7.65
C VAL A 82 11.95 -7.27 -7.41
N VAL A 83 12.14 -8.05 -6.35
CA VAL A 83 13.45 -8.55 -5.90
C VAL A 83 13.60 -10.06 -6.05
N GLY A 84 12.54 -10.76 -6.44
CA GLY A 84 12.60 -12.20 -6.65
C GLY A 84 11.24 -12.85 -6.86
N ARG A 85 11.27 -14.17 -6.90
CA ARG A 85 10.08 -15.04 -7.00
C ARG A 85 10.17 -16.10 -5.92
N GLU A 86 9.04 -16.48 -5.37
CA GLU A 86 8.96 -17.50 -4.33
C GLU A 86 7.61 -18.21 -4.39
N THR A 87 7.61 -19.52 -4.17
CA THR A 87 6.36 -20.27 -4.01
C THR A 87 6.06 -20.38 -2.52
N LEU A 88 4.90 -19.86 -2.11
CA LEU A 88 4.44 -19.88 -0.73
C LEU A 88 3.35 -20.93 -0.52
N ARG A 89 3.36 -21.54 0.67
CA ARG A 89 2.24 -22.32 1.20
C ARG A 89 1.64 -21.55 2.36
N LEU A 90 0.39 -21.13 2.18
CA LEU A 90 -0.38 -20.30 3.12
C LEU A 90 -1.67 -21.04 3.51
N PRO A 91 -2.37 -20.62 4.56
CA PRO A 91 -3.70 -21.18 4.88
C PRO A 91 -4.66 -21.14 3.68
N ALA A 92 -4.63 -20.08 2.87
CA ALA A 92 -5.45 -19.94 1.66
C ALA A 92 -5.06 -20.84 0.48
N GLY A 93 -3.87 -21.49 0.53
CA GLY A 93 -3.39 -22.37 -0.54
C GLY A 93 -1.93 -22.15 -0.91
N ARG A 94 -1.55 -22.73 -2.05
CA ARG A 94 -0.18 -22.61 -2.60
C ARG A 94 -0.16 -21.58 -3.74
N PHE A 95 0.74 -20.60 -3.64
CA PHE A 95 0.84 -19.52 -4.60
C PHE A 95 2.26 -19.36 -5.13
N LYS A 96 2.39 -19.21 -6.45
CA LYS A 96 3.62 -18.70 -7.07
C LYS A 96 3.58 -17.18 -6.96
N THR A 97 4.56 -16.57 -6.33
CA THR A 97 4.54 -15.14 -6.02
C THR A 97 5.72 -14.39 -6.61
N LEU A 98 5.52 -13.08 -6.84
CA LEU A 98 6.59 -12.12 -6.96
C LEU A 98 6.85 -11.51 -5.57
N LYS A 99 8.12 -11.42 -5.22
CA LYS A 99 8.60 -10.77 -4.00
C LYS A 99 8.92 -9.32 -4.31
N VAL A 100 8.21 -8.39 -3.68
CA VAL A 100 8.32 -6.95 -3.91
C VAL A 100 8.84 -6.29 -2.65
N SER A 101 9.94 -5.56 -2.76
CA SER A 101 10.47 -4.74 -1.68
C SER A 101 9.97 -3.31 -1.80
N LYS A 102 9.43 -2.76 -0.72
CA LYS A 102 9.20 -1.32 -0.59
C LYS A 102 10.50 -0.67 -0.14
N LEU A 103 11.10 0.11 -1.03
CA LEU A 103 12.36 0.79 -0.77
C LEU A 103 12.12 1.99 0.15
N ARG A 104 12.92 2.11 1.19
CA ARG A 104 12.88 3.23 2.15
C ARG A 104 14.26 3.84 2.30
N LYS A 105 14.31 5.12 2.62
CA LYS A 105 15.57 5.81 2.98
C LYS A 105 16.10 5.31 4.32
N ASP A 106 15.21 5.00 5.24
CA ASP A 106 15.55 4.40 6.53
C ASP A 106 15.68 2.88 6.37
N LEU A 107 16.90 2.39 6.46
CA LEU A 107 17.22 0.96 6.35
C LEU A 107 16.74 0.13 7.56
N GLN A 108 16.40 0.77 8.68
CA GLN A 108 15.85 0.08 9.84
C GLN A 108 14.42 -0.38 9.59
N GLN A 109 13.67 0.34 8.74
CA GLN A 109 12.33 -0.03 8.35
C GLN A 109 12.35 -0.82 7.04
N GLN A 110 11.75 -1.99 7.03
CA GLN A 110 11.64 -2.83 5.85
C GLN A 110 10.20 -3.30 5.63
N THR A 111 9.81 -3.42 4.38
CA THR A 111 8.53 -4.03 4.02
C THR A 111 8.74 -4.89 2.78
N ILE A 112 8.36 -6.16 2.88
CA ILE A 112 8.36 -7.11 1.78
C ILE A 112 6.92 -7.56 1.55
N ILE A 113 6.51 -7.55 0.29
CA ILE A 113 5.15 -7.92 -0.13
C ILE A 113 5.28 -9.05 -1.14
N TRP A 114 4.61 -10.16 -0.90
CA TRP A 114 4.48 -11.25 -1.87
C TRP A 114 3.12 -11.13 -2.55
N VAL A 115 3.13 -10.98 -3.85
CA VAL A 115 1.93 -10.84 -4.67
C VAL A 115 1.75 -12.05 -5.56
N ALA A 116 0.51 -12.54 -5.70
CA ALA A 116 0.19 -13.69 -6.51
C ALA A 116 -0.34 -13.25 -7.89
N PRO A 117 0.39 -13.48 -9.01
CA PRO A 117 -0.10 -13.14 -10.34
C PRO A 117 -1.43 -13.80 -10.68
N GLU A 118 -1.66 -15.03 -10.24
CA GLU A 118 -2.92 -15.77 -10.44
C GLU A 118 -4.12 -15.13 -9.75
N LEU A 119 -3.91 -14.26 -8.75
CA LEU A 119 -4.92 -13.47 -8.07
C LEU A 119 -4.85 -11.98 -8.47
N HIS A 120 -4.49 -11.68 -9.72
CA HIS A 120 -4.31 -10.32 -10.22
C HIS A 120 -3.31 -9.50 -9.39
N TYR A 121 -2.22 -10.12 -8.97
CA TYR A 121 -1.16 -9.52 -8.14
C TYR A 121 -1.63 -9.09 -6.75
N LEU A 122 -2.67 -9.73 -6.23
CA LEU A 122 -3.11 -9.52 -4.84
C LEU A 122 -1.96 -9.85 -3.87
N PRO A 123 -1.67 -8.99 -2.89
CA PRO A 123 -0.80 -9.34 -1.79
C PRO A 123 -1.33 -10.54 -1.00
N VAL A 124 -0.53 -11.61 -0.92
CA VAL A 124 -0.89 -12.83 -0.19
C VAL A 124 -0.07 -13.01 1.09
N ARG A 125 1.07 -12.30 1.18
CA ARG A 125 1.87 -12.18 2.40
C ARG A 125 2.50 -10.80 2.43
N ILE A 126 2.51 -10.17 3.61
CA ILE A 126 3.22 -8.92 3.89
C ILE A 126 4.04 -9.11 5.15
N TRP A 127 5.33 -8.89 5.05
CA TRP A 127 6.24 -8.81 6.20
C TRP A 127 6.73 -7.38 6.34
N ARG A 128 6.73 -6.89 7.56
CA ARG A 128 7.19 -5.55 7.89
C ARG A 128 8.03 -5.58 9.16
N ARG A 129 9.15 -4.88 9.13
CA ARG A 129 9.94 -4.52 10.31
C ARG A 129 9.90 -3.01 10.47
N ASP A 130 9.58 -2.52 11.65
CA ASP A 130 9.58 -1.09 11.96
C ASP A 130 10.92 -0.62 12.54
N SER A 131 11.00 0.68 12.91
CA SER A 131 12.20 1.30 13.47
C SER A 131 12.61 0.74 14.84
N ASP A 132 11.67 0.20 15.59
CA ASP A 132 11.91 -0.40 16.92
C ASP A 132 12.32 -1.88 16.80
N ASN A 133 12.52 -2.34 15.57
CA ASN A 133 12.86 -3.72 15.22
C ASN A 133 11.76 -4.75 15.49
N ASP A 134 10.53 -4.29 15.69
CA ASP A 134 9.35 -5.16 15.78
C ASP A 134 8.96 -5.67 14.39
N GLU A 135 8.67 -6.95 14.31
CA GLU A 135 8.30 -7.64 13.08
C GLU A 135 6.82 -7.98 13.05
N TYR A 136 6.21 -7.77 11.91
CA TYR A 136 4.80 -8.06 11.66
C TYR A 136 4.70 -8.92 10.40
N LEU A 137 3.95 -10.01 10.50
CA LEU A 137 3.64 -10.90 9.39
C LEU A 137 2.13 -10.98 9.21
N SER A 138 1.65 -10.67 8.00
CA SER A 138 0.27 -10.85 7.60
C SER A 138 0.21 -11.84 6.43
N GLU A 139 -0.68 -12.81 6.50
CA GLU A 139 -0.85 -13.85 5.48
C GLU A 139 -2.32 -13.98 5.10
N LEU A 140 -2.57 -14.31 3.83
CA LEU A 140 -3.91 -14.59 3.33
C LEU A 140 -4.41 -15.90 3.93
N GLU A 141 -5.47 -15.83 4.74
CA GLU A 141 -6.06 -16.99 5.39
C GLU A 141 -7.04 -17.72 4.47
N SER A 142 -7.88 -16.95 3.79
CA SER A 142 -8.87 -17.48 2.84
C SER A 142 -9.28 -16.40 1.83
N PHE A 143 -9.79 -16.81 0.70
CA PHE A 143 -10.46 -15.92 -0.24
C PHE A 143 -11.58 -16.67 -0.96
N THR A 144 -12.63 -15.94 -1.30
CA THR A 144 -13.73 -16.44 -2.12
C THR A 144 -13.82 -15.59 -3.37
N PRO A 145 -13.45 -16.11 -4.57
CA PRO A 145 -13.58 -15.34 -5.79
C PRO A 145 -15.06 -15.09 -6.06
N SER A 146 -15.44 -13.82 -6.16
CA SER A 146 -16.80 -13.46 -6.61
C SER A 146 -16.90 -13.73 -8.11
N LEU A 147 -17.46 -14.89 -8.47
CA LEU A 147 -17.84 -15.14 -9.85
C LEU A 147 -19.06 -14.27 -10.17
N ARG A 148 -18.85 -13.08 -10.73
CA ARG A 148 -19.93 -12.41 -11.43
C ARG A 148 -20.31 -13.31 -12.58
N LYS A 149 -21.41 -14.05 -12.43
CA LYS A 149 -22.10 -14.65 -13.59
C LYS A 149 -22.44 -13.50 -14.55
N LYS A 150 -21.85 -13.56 -15.73
CA LYS A 150 -22.29 -12.68 -16.83
C LYS A 150 -23.73 -12.99 -17.18
#